data_07e09432e767cf578a43da351b54951c
#
_entry.id   07e09432e767cf578a43da351b54951c
#
_cell.length_a   1.000
_cell.length_b   1.000
_cell.length_c   1.000
_cell.angle_alpha   90.00
_cell.angle_beta   90.00
_cell.angle_gamma   90.00
#
_symmetry.space_group_name_H-M   'P 1'
#
loop_
_entity.id
_entity.type
_entity.pdbx_description
1 polymer ?
#
loop_
_entity_poly.entity_id
_entity_poly.type
_entity_poly.pdbx_seq_one_letter_code
_entity_poly.pdbx_strand_id
1 'polypeptide(L)'
;MNATAAPNSALERYYQFHSRIYDATRWSFLFGREEILRRAARVTQPRRILEVGCGTGRNLVSLRRRFPQAEITGVDLSEPMLAIAASKVRDERTTLLRRCYSAPVHESGAGFDLVLFSYALSMFNPGWEQAIEAAHADLAPGGSIAVVDFSHSAFGGFRRWMGVNHVRMEGHLWPRLAQKFVPLLDERRPAYRGVWQYGLFIGRKQAECGESVS
;
A
#
# COMPACT_ATOMS: atom_id res chain seq x y z
N MET A 1 -0.76 35.36 14.33
CA MET A 1 0.36 35.20 13.36
C MET A 1 0.48 33.73 13.04
N ASN A 2 -0.16 33.29 11.95
CA ASN A 2 -0.15 31.89 11.53
C ASN A 2 1.09 31.65 10.66
N ALA A 3 2.03 30.86 11.16
CA ALA A 3 3.14 30.36 10.37
C ALA A 3 2.65 29.21 9.50
N THR A 4 2.32 29.52 8.25
CA THR A 4 2.08 28.54 7.18
C THR A 4 3.41 27.89 6.86
N ALA A 5 3.57 26.60 7.22
CA ALA A 5 4.72 25.81 6.80
C ALA A 5 4.76 25.75 5.27
N ALA A 6 5.84 26.21 4.69
CA ALA A 6 6.07 26.22 3.25
C ALA A 6 6.06 24.75 2.73
N PRO A 7 5.32 24.45 1.65
CA PRO A 7 5.32 23.12 1.06
C PRO A 7 6.73 22.78 0.55
N ASN A 8 7.15 21.53 0.75
CA ASN A 8 8.46 21.01 0.44
C ASN A 8 8.64 20.93 -1.09
N SER A 9 8.86 22.07 -1.73
CA SER A 9 8.89 22.27 -3.19
C SER A 9 9.95 21.44 -3.94
N ALA A 10 10.93 20.90 -3.22
CA ALA A 10 11.96 20.01 -3.77
C ALA A 10 11.41 18.59 -3.96
N LEU A 11 10.59 18.12 -3.02
CA LEU A 11 9.95 16.80 -3.09
C LEU A 11 8.86 16.78 -4.17
N GLU A 12 8.07 17.84 -4.30
CA GLU A 12 7.06 17.98 -5.36
C GLU A 12 7.68 18.04 -6.76
N ARG A 13 8.79 18.78 -6.95
CA ARG A 13 9.53 18.79 -8.21
C ARG A 13 10.21 17.47 -8.53
N TYR A 14 10.72 16.77 -7.54
CA TYR A 14 11.24 15.42 -7.69
C TYR A 14 10.15 14.47 -8.21
N TYR A 15 8.96 14.51 -7.64
CA TYR A 15 7.83 13.69 -8.09
C TYR A 15 7.30 14.08 -9.48
N GLN A 16 7.29 15.36 -9.85
CA GLN A 16 6.83 15.82 -11.16
C GLN A 16 7.74 15.39 -12.31
N PHE A 17 9.07 15.44 -12.14
CA PHE A 17 10.01 15.04 -13.17
C PHE A 17 10.16 13.53 -13.29
N HIS A 18 10.04 12.83 -12.18
CA HIS A 18 10.19 11.37 -12.13
C HIS A 18 8.92 10.59 -12.46
N SER A 19 7.75 11.22 -12.45
CA SER A 19 6.48 10.50 -12.65
C SER A 19 6.39 9.78 -14.00
N ARG A 20 6.93 10.37 -15.07
CA ARG A 20 6.92 9.78 -16.41
C ARG A 20 7.98 8.69 -16.62
N ILE A 21 9.20 8.91 -16.07
CA ILE A 21 10.29 7.92 -16.13
C ILE A 21 10.07 6.83 -15.09
N TYR A 22 9.48 7.18 -13.95
CA TYR A 22 9.17 6.33 -12.83
C TYR A 22 8.18 5.21 -13.18
N ASP A 23 7.12 5.49 -13.92
CA ASP A 23 6.18 4.47 -14.39
C ASP A 23 6.81 3.54 -15.43
N ALA A 24 7.64 4.06 -16.34
CA ALA A 24 8.25 3.27 -17.40
C ALA A 24 9.34 2.31 -16.90
N THR A 25 10.07 2.65 -15.84
CA THR A 25 11.12 1.81 -15.26
C THR A 25 10.61 0.91 -14.13
N ARG A 26 9.59 1.35 -13.41
CA ARG A 26 9.05 0.65 -12.25
C ARG A 26 8.34 -0.66 -12.57
N TRP A 27 7.67 -0.76 -13.72
CA TRP A 27 6.96 -1.99 -14.07
C TRP A 27 7.85 -3.23 -14.08
N SER A 28 9.14 -3.07 -14.44
CA SER A 28 10.11 -4.16 -14.45
C SER A 28 10.55 -4.61 -13.05
N PHE A 29 10.31 -3.80 -12.00
CA PHE A 29 10.72 -4.10 -10.63
C PHE A 29 9.57 -4.46 -9.69
N LEU A 30 8.32 -4.34 -10.11
CA LEU A 30 7.16 -4.51 -9.24
C LEU A 30 6.52 -5.90 -9.40
N PHE A 31 7.30 -6.93 -9.07
CA PHE A 31 6.85 -8.32 -9.10
C PHE A 31 5.76 -8.59 -8.06
N GLY A 32 4.92 -9.57 -8.30
CA GLY A 32 3.92 -10.03 -7.33
C GLY A 32 2.65 -9.19 -7.22
N ARG A 33 2.53 -8.03 -7.91
CA ARG A 33 1.34 -7.15 -7.82
C ARG A 33 0.04 -7.87 -8.20
N GLU A 34 0.00 -8.51 -9.35
CA GLU A 34 -1.19 -9.27 -9.78
C GLU A 34 -1.38 -10.54 -8.94
N GLU A 35 -0.28 -11.11 -8.45
CA GLU A 35 -0.32 -12.27 -7.57
C GLU A 35 -0.98 -11.94 -6.24
N ILE A 36 -0.59 -10.83 -5.58
CA ILE A 36 -1.19 -10.44 -4.29
C ILE A 36 -2.69 -10.16 -4.44
N LEU A 37 -3.12 -9.48 -5.52
CA LEU A 37 -4.53 -9.23 -5.80
C LEU A 37 -5.30 -10.52 -6.04
N ARG A 38 -4.72 -11.46 -6.78
CA ARG A 38 -5.33 -12.78 -7.03
C ARG A 38 -5.45 -13.60 -5.75
N ARG A 39 -4.43 -13.56 -4.88
CA ARG A 39 -4.45 -14.25 -3.59
C ARG A 39 -5.44 -13.61 -2.62
N ALA A 40 -5.49 -12.28 -2.56
CA ALA A 40 -6.48 -11.57 -1.75
C ALA A 40 -7.92 -11.94 -2.17
N ALA A 41 -8.21 -12.03 -3.47
CA ALA A 41 -9.52 -12.42 -3.98
C ALA A 41 -9.95 -13.86 -3.62
N ARG A 42 -9.01 -14.71 -3.18
CA ARG A 42 -9.34 -16.06 -2.71
C ARG A 42 -9.71 -16.13 -1.23
N VAL A 43 -9.26 -15.13 -0.45
CA VAL A 43 -9.45 -15.13 1.01
C VAL A 43 -10.48 -14.12 1.47
N THR A 44 -10.89 -13.19 0.60
CA THR A 44 -11.90 -12.18 0.93
C THR A 44 -12.72 -11.78 -0.29
N GLN A 45 -14.00 -11.41 -0.04
CA GLN A 45 -14.90 -10.79 -1.03
C GLN A 45 -15.23 -9.38 -0.53
N PRO A 46 -14.30 -8.42 -0.69
CA PRO A 46 -14.43 -7.11 -0.08
C PRO A 46 -15.51 -6.28 -0.77
N ARG A 47 -16.29 -5.58 0.02
CA ARG A 47 -17.21 -4.53 -0.43
C ARG A 47 -16.57 -3.15 -0.38
N ARG A 48 -15.60 -2.95 0.52
CA ARG A 48 -14.87 -1.70 0.68
C ARG A 48 -13.36 -1.99 0.70
N ILE A 49 -12.66 -1.34 -0.21
CA ILE A 49 -11.22 -1.55 -0.43
C ILE A 49 -10.51 -0.21 -0.29
N LEU A 50 -9.42 -0.21 0.47
CA LEU A 50 -8.48 0.91 0.54
C LEU A 50 -7.17 0.49 -0.11
N GLU A 51 -6.69 1.25 -1.10
CA GLU A 51 -5.32 1.15 -1.59
C GLU A 51 -4.50 2.34 -1.11
N VAL A 52 -3.45 2.08 -0.36
CA VAL A 52 -2.53 3.09 0.17
C VAL A 52 -1.27 3.18 -0.68
N GLY A 53 -0.93 4.40 -1.11
CA GLY A 53 0.11 4.63 -2.11
C GLY A 53 -0.33 4.17 -3.49
N CYS A 54 -1.55 4.54 -3.91
CA CYS A 54 -2.16 4.04 -5.15
C CYS A 54 -1.44 4.53 -6.43
N GLY A 55 -0.60 5.56 -6.32
CA GLY A 55 0.17 6.10 -7.42
C GLY A 55 -0.70 6.46 -8.62
N THR A 56 -0.32 5.96 -9.80
CA THR A 56 -1.06 6.18 -11.05
C THR A 56 -2.30 5.30 -11.23
N GLY A 57 -2.78 4.63 -10.18
CA GLY A 57 -4.04 3.89 -10.16
C GLY A 57 -4.03 2.54 -10.89
N ARG A 58 -2.86 1.96 -11.18
CA ARG A 58 -2.79 0.68 -11.89
C ARG A 58 -3.50 -0.46 -11.16
N ASN A 59 -3.29 -0.56 -9.85
CA ASN A 59 -3.97 -1.59 -9.06
C ASN A 59 -5.44 -1.26 -8.86
N LEU A 60 -5.83 0.03 -8.80
CA LEU A 60 -7.24 0.43 -8.73
C LEU A 60 -8.02 -0.13 -9.93
N VAL A 61 -7.44 -0.06 -11.13
CA VAL A 61 -8.03 -0.68 -12.34
C VAL A 61 -8.14 -2.20 -12.19
N SER A 62 -7.11 -2.87 -11.67
CA SER A 62 -7.13 -4.31 -11.44
C SER A 62 -8.12 -4.71 -10.36
N LEU A 63 -8.22 -3.94 -9.27
CA LEU A 63 -9.20 -4.12 -8.20
C LEU A 63 -10.62 -3.96 -8.71
N ARG A 64 -10.91 -2.93 -9.51
CA ARG A 64 -12.22 -2.70 -10.11
C ARG A 64 -12.68 -3.88 -10.98
N ARG A 65 -11.76 -4.46 -11.76
CA ARG A 65 -12.07 -5.64 -12.59
C ARG A 65 -12.37 -6.88 -11.76
N ARG A 66 -11.69 -7.06 -10.63
CA ARG A 66 -11.85 -8.23 -9.74
C ARG A 66 -13.06 -8.10 -8.83
N PHE A 67 -13.35 -6.88 -8.38
CA PHE A 67 -14.40 -6.56 -7.42
C PHE A 67 -15.30 -5.44 -7.99
N PRO A 68 -16.12 -5.74 -9.01
CA PRO A 68 -16.87 -4.72 -9.73
C PRO A 68 -17.92 -4.01 -8.88
N GLN A 69 -18.35 -4.61 -7.77
CA GLN A 69 -19.32 -4.03 -6.86
C GLN A 69 -18.71 -3.32 -5.65
N ALA A 70 -17.38 -3.43 -5.46
CA ALA A 70 -16.73 -2.82 -4.31
C ALA A 70 -16.64 -1.30 -4.43
N GLU A 71 -16.72 -0.61 -3.32
CA GLU A 71 -16.28 0.78 -3.17
C GLU A 71 -14.77 0.78 -2.97
N ILE A 72 -14.04 1.54 -3.78
CA ILE A 72 -12.59 1.57 -3.76
C ILE A 72 -12.12 2.97 -3.40
N THR A 73 -11.28 3.08 -2.38
CA THR A 73 -10.61 4.32 -2.02
C THR A 73 -9.13 4.19 -2.32
N GLY A 74 -8.58 5.09 -3.14
CA GLY A 74 -7.15 5.22 -3.39
C GLY A 74 -6.58 6.42 -2.65
N VAL A 75 -5.52 6.21 -1.88
CA VAL A 75 -4.81 7.28 -1.18
C VAL A 75 -3.41 7.43 -1.75
N ASP A 76 -3.01 8.66 -2.07
CA ASP A 76 -1.63 9.01 -2.43
C ASP A 76 -1.30 10.43 -2.00
N LEU A 77 -0.03 10.73 -1.74
CA LEU A 77 0.42 12.08 -1.40
C LEU A 77 0.57 12.95 -2.65
N SER A 78 0.87 12.34 -3.79
CA SER A 78 1.24 13.00 -5.04
C SER A 78 0.02 13.36 -5.88
N GLU A 79 -0.29 14.65 -5.97
CA GLU A 79 -1.36 15.16 -6.84
C GLU A 79 -1.18 14.78 -8.32
N PRO A 80 0.04 14.88 -8.92
CA PRO A 80 0.24 14.44 -10.29
C PRO A 80 -0.07 12.94 -10.51
N MET A 81 0.24 12.08 -9.53
CA MET A 81 -0.09 10.65 -9.61
C MET A 81 -1.59 10.43 -9.54
N LEU A 82 -2.28 11.12 -8.64
CA LEU A 82 -3.74 11.04 -8.52
C LEU A 82 -4.46 11.57 -9.77
N ALA A 83 -3.94 12.61 -10.43
CA ALA A 83 -4.49 13.09 -11.70
C ALA A 83 -4.42 12.00 -12.80
N ILE A 84 -3.31 11.25 -12.86
CA ILE A 84 -3.18 10.10 -13.77
C ILE A 84 -4.13 8.98 -13.36
N ALA A 85 -4.24 8.67 -12.06
CA ALA A 85 -5.17 7.67 -11.56
C ALA A 85 -6.61 8.01 -11.92
N ALA A 86 -7.04 9.26 -11.72
CA ALA A 86 -8.37 9.75 -12.06
C ALA A 86 -8.70 9.59 -13.56
N SER A 87 -7.70 9.73 -14.44
CA SER A 87 -7.90 9.50 -15.87
C SER A 87 -8.17 8.04 -16.24
N LYS A 88 -7.71 7.10 -15.40
CA LYS A 88 -7.83 5.64 -15.63
C LYS A 88 -9.05 5.02 -14.95
N VAL A 89 -9.43 5.52 -13.77
CA VAL A 89 -10.58 5.03 -12.99
C VAL A 89 -11.72 6.04 -13.08
N ARG A 90 -12.61 5.84 -14.07
CA ARG A 90 -13.74 6.74 -14.36
C ARG A 90 -15.05 6.08 -13.94
N ASP A 91 -15.18 5.81 -12.65
CA ASP A 91 -16.39 5.22 -12.09
C ASP A 91 -16.77 5.89 -10.76
N GLU A 92 -18.07 5.90 -10.45
CA GLU A 92 -18.62 6.55 -9.25
C GLU A 92 -18.29 5.83 -7.94
N ARG A 93 -17.78 4.59 -8.01
CA ARG A 93 -17.43 3.78 -6.84
C ARG A 93 -15.94 3.83 -6.52
N THR A 94 -15.18 4.73 -7.17
CA THR A 94 -13.76 4.93 -6.88
C THR A 94 -13.53 6.35 -6.41
N THR A 95 -13.05 6.48 -5.18
CA THR A 95 -12.69 7.76 -4.55
C THR A 95 -11.18 7.88 -4.47
N LEU A 96 -10.64 9.04 -4.83
CA LEU A 96 -9.21 9.33 -4.72
C LEU A 96 -9.00 10.43 -3.67
N LEU A 97 -8.09 10.17 -2.72
CA LEU A 97 -7.79 11.08 -1.62
C LEU A 97 -6.32 11.49 -1.65
N ARG A 98 -6.06 12.79 -1.70
CA ARG A 98 -4.71 13.35 -1.53
C ARG A 98 -4.41 13.55 -0.06
N ARG A 99 -3.65 12.64 0.54
CA ARG A 99 -3.19 12.80 1.93
C ARG A 99 -1.98 11.91 2.24
N CYS A 100 -1.21 12.31 3.26
CA CYS A 100 -0.27 11.42 3.92
C CYS A 100 -1.07 10.37 4.71
N TYR A 101 -0.65 9.11 4.63
CA TYR A 101 -1.31 8.02 5.34
C TYR A 101 -0.58 7.72 6.66
N SER A 102 -0.84 8.54 7.66
CA SER A 102 -0.31 8.41 9.04
C SER A 102 -1.41 8.25 10.08
N ALA A 103 -2.67 8.33 9.67
CA ALA A 103 -3.85 8.13 10.49
C ALA A 103 -4.96 7.49 9.65
N PRO A 104 -5.96 6.85 10.28
CA PRO A 104 -7.09 6.24 9.57
C PRO A 104 -7.78 7.19 8.60
N VAL A 105 -8.31 6.62 7.52
CA VAL A 105 -9.06 7.35 6.49
C VAL A 105 -10.51 7.52 6.88
N HIS A 106 -11.11 6.48 7.48
CA HIS A 106 -12.48 6.56 7.93
C HIS A 106 -12.56 7.07 9.38
N GLU A 107 -13.46 8.01 9.63
CA GLU A 107 -13.61 8.62 10.96
C GLU A 107 -14.58 7.85 11.86
N SER A 108 -15.57 7.20 11.28
CA SER A 108 -16.53 6.32 11.97
C SER A 108 -17.27 5.45 10.97
N GLY A 109 -17.55 4.21 11.32
CA GLY A 109 -18.33 3.30 10.47
C GLY A 109 -17.72 1.92 10.31
N ALA A 110 -18.18 1.19 9.33
CA ALA A 110 -17.92 -0.24 9.19
C ALA A 110 -16.50 -0.59 8.66
N GLY A 111 -15.50 0.29 8.63
CA GLY A 111 -14.11 0.04 8.21
C GLY A 111 -13.98 -0.56 6.78
N PHE A 112 -12.77 -0.84 6.34
CA PHE A 112 -12.50 -1.50 5.06
C PHE A 112 -12.40 -3.02 5.22
N ASP A 113 -12.90 -3.78 4.25
CA ASP A 113 -12.77 -5.24 4.24
C ASP A 113 -11.36 -5.66 3.75
N LEU A 114 -10.74 -4.80 2.95
CA LEU A 114 -9.39 -5.02 2.42
C LEU A 114 -8.61 -3.70 2.40
N VAL A 115 -7.42 -3.71 3.01
CA VAL A 115 -6.41 -2.66 2.85
C VAL A 115 -5.23 -3.22 2.05
N LEU A 116 -4.86 -2.56 0.96
CA LEU A 116 -3.78 -2.95 0.06
C LEU A 116 -2.61 -1.97 0.13
N PHE A 117 -1.41 -2.50 0.31
CA PHE A 117 -0.15 -1.81 0.05
C PHE A 117 0.61 -2.52 -1.06
N SER A 118 1.03 -1.77 -2.06
CA SER A 118 1.78 -2.32 -3.19
C SER A 118 3.00 -1.47 -3.48
N TYR A 119 4.14 -1.88 -2.92
CA TYR A 119 5.41 -1.15 -3.01
C TYR A 119 5.31 0.28 -2.46
N ALA A 120 4.59 0.42 -1.34
CA ALA A 120 4.37 1.69 -0.67
C ALA A 120 5.02 1.74 0.73
N LEU A 121 4.89 0.68 1.55
CA LEU A 121 5.40 0.70 2.93
C LEU A 121 6.91 0.86 3.01
N SER A 122 7.68 0.24 2.11
CA SER A 122 9.13 0.38 2.05
C SER A 122 9.60 1.82 1.73
N MET A 123 8.70 2.67 1.25
CA MET A 123 8.95 4.09 0.95
C MET A 123 8.51 5.03 2.08
N PHE A 124 7.74 4.56 3.05
CA PHE A 124 7.27 5.37 4.18
C PHE A 124 8.36 5.43 5.26
N ASN A 125 9.40 6.23 5.05
CA ASN A 125 10.54 6.34 5.95
C ASN A 125 10.83 7.81 6.30
N PRO A 126 10.55 8.23 7.57
CA PRO A 126 9.85 7.50 8.61
C PRO A 126 8.34 7.39 8.34
N GLY A 127 7.62 6.48 9.02
CA GLY A 127 6.16 6.46 8.99
C GLY A 127 5.52 5.11 8.64
N TRP A 128 6.30 4.08 8.27
CA TRP A 128 5.77 2.77 7.90
C TRP A 128 5.04 2.07 9.08
N GLU A 129 5.51 2.26 10.32
CA GLU A 129 4.83 1.71 11.51
C GLU A 129 3.48 2.37 11.72
N GLN A 130 3.43 3.69 11.65
CA GLN A 130 2.18 4.46 11.75
C GLN A 130 1.20 4.08 10.63
N ALA A 131 1.70 3.82 9.43
CA ALA A 131 0.85 3.36 8.32
C ALA A 131 0.26 1.97 8.57
N ILE A 132 1.01 1.05 9.19
CA ILE A 132 0.51 -0.28 9.59
C ILE A 132 -0.55 -0.13 10.69
N GLU A 133 -0.32 0.74 11.69
CA GLU A 133 -1.30 1.02 12.76
C GLU A 133 -2.58 1.66 12.19
N ALA A 134 -2.44 2.64 11.30
CA ALA A 134 -3.57 3.26 10.62
C ALA A 134 -4.37 2.23 9.80
N ALA A 135 -3.69 1.34 9.09
CA ALA A 135 -4.34 0.27 8.33
C ALA A 135 -5.09 -0.72 9.22
N HIS A 136 -4.52 -1.04 10.38
CA HIS A 136 -5.22 -1.88 11.35
C HIS A 136 -6.47 -1.19 11.89
N ALA A 137 -6.42 0.11 12.16
CA ALA A 137 -7.58 0.88 12.61
C ALA A 137 -8.65 0.99 11.50
N ASP A 138 -8.24 1.26 10.25
CA ASP A 138 -9.11 1.37 9.08
C ASP A 138 -9.82 0.05 8.72
N LEU A 139 -9.25 -1.11 9.07
CA LEU A 139 -9.87 -2.40 8.79
C LEU A 139 -11.07 -2.68 9.69
N ALA A 140 -12.14 -3.15 9.08
CA ALA A 140 -13.27 -3.74 9.77
C ALA A 140 -12.82 -4.97 10.60
N PRO A 141 -13.54 -5.36 11.67
CA PRO A 141 -13.31 -6.63 12.34
C PRO A 141 -13.36 -7.80 11.33
N GLY A 142 -12.33 -8.66 11.33
CA GLY A 142 -12.20 -9.75 10.36
C GLY A 142 -11.73 -9.32 8.95
N GLY A 143 -11.53 -8.02 8.71
CA GLY A 143 -10.96 -7.50 7.47
C GLY A 143 -9.51 -7.94 7.27
N SER A 144 -9.01 -7.79 6.06
CA SER A 144 -7.69 -8.29 5.68
C SER A 144 -6.77 -7.18 5.16
N ILE A 145 -5.50 -7.26 5.52
CA ILE A 145 -4.44 -6.49 4.89
C ILE A 145 -3.74 -7.35 3.83
N ALA A 146 -3.43 -6.76 2.67
CA ALA A 146 -2.62 -7.39 1.63
C ALA A 146 -1.43 -6.49 1.30
N VAL A 147 -0.23 -7.05 1.36
CA VAL A 147 1.02 -6.31 1.15
C VAL A 147 1.89 -7.04 0.15
N VAL A 148 2.35 -6.32 -0.87
CA VAL A 148 3.49 -6.72 -1.69
C VAL A 148 4.53 -5.61 -1.64
N ASP A 149 5.75 -5.93 -1.23
CA ASP A 149 6.79 -4.92 -1.09
C ASP A 149 8.19 -5.52 -1.19
N PHE A 150 9.20 -4.66 -1.30
CA PHE A 150 10.59 -5.05 -1.22
C PHE A 150 10.89 -5.72 0.13
N SER A 151 11.70 -6.76 0.09
CA SER A 151 12.10 -7.48 1.30
C SER A 151 13.59 -7.32 1.55
N HIS A 152 14.43 -7.92 0.74
CA HIS A 152 15.87 -7.95 0.94
C HIS A 152 16.63 -7.96 -0.37
N SER A 153 17.89 -7.48 -0.34
CA SER A 153 18.86 -7.71 -1.40
C SER A 153 20.23 -8.01 -0.80
N ALA A 154 20.90 -9.03 -1.30
CA ALA A 154 22.28 -9.33 -0.95
C ALA A 154 23.30 -8.34 -1.56
N PHE A 155 22.91 -7.62 -2.61
CA PHE A 155 23.78 -6.71 -3.35
C PHE A 155 23.81 -5.33 -2.72
N GLY A 156 24.90 -4.97 -2.06
CA GLY A 156 25.06 -3.69 -1.36
C GLY A 156 24.88 -2.47 -2.27
N GLY A 157 25.39 -2.53 -3.50
CA GLY A 157 25.24 -1.45 -4.49
C GLY A 157 23.75 -1.22 -4.87
N PHE A 158 22.99 -2.29 -5.03
CA PHE A 158 21.55 -2.21 -5.32
C PHE A 158 20.78 -1.64 -4.12
N ARG A 159 21.09 -2.07 -2.89
CA ARG A 159 20.48 -1.50 -1.67
C ARG A 159 20.77 -0.01 -1.54
N ARG A 160 22.00 0.41 -1.82
CA ARG A 160 22.38 1.83 -1.76
C ARG A 160 21.64 2.66 -2.82
N TRP A 161 21.52 2.14 -4.03
CA TRP A 161 20.75 2.78 -5.10
C TRP A 161 19.25 2.88 -4.74
N MET A 162 18.67 1.85 -4.18
CA MET A 162 17.29 1.86 -3.70
C MET A 162 17.09 2.83 -2.53
N GLY A 163 18.07 2.93 -1.62
CA GLY A 163 18.06 3.88 -0.50
C GLY A 163 18.05 5.35 -0.95
N VAL A 164 18.76 5.69 -2.04
CA VAL A 164 18.68 7.03 -2.67
C VAL A 164 17.25 7.32 -3.17
N ASN A 165 16.50 6.30 -3.54
CA ASN A 165 15.10 6.39 -3.94
C ASN A 165 14.10 6.18 -2.78
N HIS A 166 14.54 6.39 -1.53
CA HIS A 166 13.75 6.27 -0.31
C HIS A 166 13.18 4.88 -0.03
N VAL A 167 13.70 3.82 -0.65
CA VAL A 167 13.25 2.44 -0.44
C VAL A 167 14.15 1.73 0.58
N ARG A 168 13.59 1.27 1.70
CA ARG A 168 14.27 0.41 2.68
C ARG A 168 14.08 -1.07 2.32
N MET A 169 15.19 -1.80 2.18
CA MET A 169 15.23 -3.22 1.85
C MET A 169 15.86 -4.05 2.98
N GLU A 170 15.36 -3.90 4.20
CA GLU A 170 15.91 -4.53 5.41
C GLU A 170 15.01 -5.66 5.96
N GLY A 171 13.90 -5.94 5.29
CA GLY A 171 12.93 -6.95 5.74
C GLY A 171 12.15 -6.58 7.00
N HIS A 172 12.25 -5.35 7.47
CA HIS A 172 11.67 -4.84 8.73
C HIS A 172 10.13 -4.85 8.76
N LEU A 173 9.48 -4.82 7.61
CA LEU A 173 8.01 -4.79 7.51
C LEU A 173 7.37 -6.09 7.99
N TRP A 174 7.98 -7.22 7.66
CA TRP A 174 7.34 -8.53 7.77
C TRP A 174 7.11 -8.99 9.22
N PRO A 175 8.08 -8.85 10.14
CA PRO A 175 7.84 -9.19 11.53
C PRO A 175 6.72 -8.34 12.15
N ARG A 176 6.65 -7.05 11.81
CA ARG A 176 5.60 -6.16 12.31
C ARG A 176 4.22 -6.52 11.78
N LEU A 177 4.13 -6.85 10.50
CA LEU A 177 2.89 -7.32 9.90
C LEU A 177 2.41 -8.63 10.56
N ALA A 178 3.32 -9.61 10.73
CA ALA A 178 2.98 -10.88 11.36
C ALA A 178 2.63 -10.73 12.86
N GLN A 179 3.18 -9.73 13.55
CA GLN A 179 2.79 -9.41 14.92
C GLN A 179 1.41 -8.78 15.02
N LYS A 180 1.05 -7.93 14.05
CA LYS A 180 -0.19 -7.14 14.10
C LYS A 180 -1.40 -7.87 13.55
N PHE A 181 -1.20 -8.80 12.63
CA PHE A 181 -2.27 -9.53 11.92
C PHE A 181 -2.06 -11.03 12.02
N VAL A 182 -3.13 -11.80 11.97
CA VAL A 182 -3.06 -13.25 11.82
C VAL A 182 -2.65 -13.59 10.39
N PRO A 183 -1.45 -14.16 10.14
CA PRO A 183 -0.99 -14.42 8.80
C PRO A 183 -1.83 -15.48 8.09
N LEU A 184 -2.30 -15.18 6.87
CA LEU A 184 -2.94 -16.11 5.94
C LEU A 184 -1.99 -16.47 4.78
N LEU A 185 -1.05 -15.57 4.48
CA LEU A 185 0.02 -15.74 3.52
C LEU A 185 1.24 -14.95 4.01
N ASP A 186 2.40 -15.57 4.03
CA ASP A 186 3.67 -14.90 4.33
C ASP A 186 4.81 -15.57 3.54
N GLU A 187 5.09 -15.04 2.35
CA GLU A 187 6.04 -15.60 1.40
C GLU A 187 7.12 -14.57 1.03
N ARG A 188 8.34 -15.05 0.82
CA ARG A 188 9.46 -14.28 0.23
C ARG A 188 9.84 -14.94 -1.08
N ARG A 189 9.97 -14.14 -2.12
CA ARG A 189 10.26 -14.64 -3.46
C ARG A 189 11.44 -13.90 -4.09
N PRO A 190 12.32 -14.62 -4.79
CA PRO A 190 13.41 -14.00 -5.51
C PRO A 190 12.91 -13.30 -6.77
N ALA A 191 13.55 -12.19 -7.09
CA ALA A 191 13.42 -11.47 -8.35
C ALA A 191 14.80 -11.43 -9.05
N TYR A 192 14.81 -11.43 -10.39
CA TYR A 192 16.03 -11.40 -11.20
C TYR A 192 17.11 -12.40 -10.73
N ARG A 193 16.73 -13.68 -10.60
CA ARG A 193 17.65 -14.75 -10.15
C ARG A 193 18.25 -14.49 -8.75
N GLY A 194 17.53 -13.75 -7.88
CA GLY A 194 17.98 -13.53 -6.50
C GLY A 194 18.72 -12.21 -6.29
N VAL A 195 18.81 -11.32 -7.28
CA VAL A 195 19.39 -9.98 -7.08
C VAL A 195 18.70 -9.25 -5.94
N TRP A 196 17.39 -9.42 -5.81
CA TRP A 196 16.61 -8.95 -4.67
C TRP A 196 15.40 -9.86 -4.42
N GLN A 197 14.74 -9.67 -3.30
CA GLN A 197 13.54 -10.40 -2.91
C GLN A 197 12.41 -9.44 -2.64
N TYR A 198 11.20 -9.89 -2.96
CA TYR A 198 9.96 -9.25 -2.55
C TYR A 198 9.16 -10.18 -1.65
N GLY A 199 8.35 -9.59 -0.77
CA GLY A 199 7.44 -10.33 0.08
C GLY A 199 6.01 -10.19 -0.39
N LEU A 200 5.22 -11.22 -0.15
CA LEU A 200 3.78 -11.27 -0.26
C LEU A 200 3.22 -11.61 1.11
N PHE A 201 2.40 -10.74 1.65
CA PHE A 201 1.76 -10.94 2.94
C PHE A 201 0.26 -10.69 2.83
N ILE A 202 -0.54 -11.59 3.37
CA ILE A 202 -1.96 -11.37 3.63
C ILE A 202 -2.19 -11.72 5.09
N GLY A 203 -2.74 -10.80 5.84
CA GLY A 203 -3.07 -11.01 7.24
C GLY A 203 -4.51 -10.57 7.54
N ARG A 204 -5.13 -11.20 8.53
CA ARG A 204 -6.47 -10.88 8.99
C ARG A 204 -6.41 -10.10 10.30
N LYS A 205 -7.19 -9.02 10.41
CA LYS A 205 -7.44 -8.36 11.68
C LYS A 205 -8.29 -9.29 12.55
N GLN A 206 -7.83 -9.56 13.76
CA GLN A 206 -8.65 -10.32 14.72
C GLN A 206 -9.95 -9.56 14.99
N ALA A 207 -11.06 -10.30 15.04
CA ALA A 207 -12.27 -9.77 15.63
C ALA A 207 -11.99 -9.57 17.12
N GLU A 208 -12.17 -8.37 17.63
CA GLU A 208 -12.19 -8.17 19.07
C GLU A 208 -13.29 -9.08 19.63
N CYS A 209 -12.93 -10.11 20.39
CA CYS A 209 -13.87 -10.82 21.22
C CYS A 209 -14.41 -9.79 22.20
N GLY A 210 -15.66 -9.37 22.02
CA GLY A 210 -16.34 -8.56 22.99
C GLY A 210 -16.23 -9.28 24.34
N GLU A 211 -15.58 -8.65 25.31
CA GLU A 211 -15.70 -9.06 26.70
C GLU A 211 -17.18 -9.06 27.02
N SER A 212 -17.77 -10.25 27.10
CA SER A 212 -19.07 -10.44 27.72
C SER A 212 -18.89 -10.04 29.18
N VAL A 213 -19.27 -8.81 29.48
CA VAL A 213 -19.48 -8.36 30.87
C VAL A 213 -20.61 -9.22 31.42
N SER A 214 -20.22 -10.13 32.31
CA SER A 214 -21.11 -10.89 33.15
C SER A 214 -21.51 -10.06 34.36
#